data_2104c6462b0017f51c5a6558dce1721d
#
_entry.id   2104c6462b0017f51c5a6558dce1721d
#
_cell.length_a   1.000
_cell.length_b   1.000
_cell.length_c   1.000
_cell.angle_alpha   90.00
_cell.angle_beta   90.00
_cell.angle_gamma   90.00
#
_symmetry.space_group_name_H-M   'P 1'
#
loop_
_entity.id
_entity.type
_entity.pdbx_description
1 polymer ?
#
loop_
_entity_poly.entity_id
_entity_poly.type
_entity_poly.pdbx_seq_one_letter_code
_entity_poly.pdbx_strand_id
1 'polypeptide(L)'
;MLLGTDLFSCSCPADAIQVKKLQKSEKAQPRQEKPARVALWQQLQHVAYLVQAVSQGSSATATLEAVPAALRAGVQALGYQVLRRLGMARWLLAQLAPRPPRPDVQALLCCALALAWKQSAGSTDHAAMALASDASQDPSGGELAPYSEFTLVNQAVEAARRHPRMRHQAGLINACLRHFLRERDIWQERCRQASPQHCPELLNLPPWWWARLQADHPHDALAIALAGQRQPSMHLRVNARRITPAQYLQEHLLPAGMTGQLLGAHGILLAKP
;
A
#
# COMPACT_ATOMS: atom_id res chain seq x y z
N MET A 1 -79.13 -2.65 36.50
CA MET A 1 -79.61 -1.33 36.96
C MET A 1 -78.59 -0.32 36.47
N LEU A 2 -78.99 0.29 35.41
CA LEU A 2 -79.28 1.72 35.25
C LEU A 2 -78.02 2.54 35.07
N LEU A 3 -77.78 2.97 33.86
CA LEU A 3 -78.06 4.29 33.27
C LEU A 3 -76.90 5.25 33.59
N GLY A 4 -76.34 5.95 32.79
CA GLY A 4 -76.71 6.56 31.50
C GLY A 4 -75.86 7.82 31.35
N THR A 5 -75.75 8.12 30.11
CA THR A 5 -75.87 9.41 29.42
C THR A 5 -74.64 10.33 29.48
N ASP A 6 -74.00 10.45 28.33
CA ASP A 6 -74.13 11.50 27.30
C ASP A 6 -73.73 12.92 27.74
N LEU A 7 -72.80 13.53 27.04
CA LEU A 7 -73.09 14.63 26.11
C LEU A 7 -71.87 15.48 25.81
N PHE A 8 -71.54 15.60 24.52
CA PHE A 8 -71.20 16.82 23.79
C PHE A 8 -70.08 17.75 24.35
N SER A 9 -69.21 18.29 23.65
CA SER A 9 -69.15 18.70 22.26
C SER A 9 -67.91 19.55 22.01
N CYS A 10 -67.58 19.70 20.79
CA CYS A 10 -66.94 20.84 20.12
C CYS A 10 -65.46 21.06 20.28
N SER A 11 -64.69 20.58 19.36
CA SER A 11 -64.13 21.28 18.20
C SER A 11 -63.48 22.63 18.49
N CYS A 12 -62.17 22.71 18.26
CA CYS A 12 -61.63 23.76 17.41
C CYS A 12 -60.24 23.33 16.84
N PRO A 13 -60.00 23.49 15.56
CA PRO A 13 -58.73 23.10 14.95
C PRO A 13 -57.81 24.32 14.84
N ALA A 14 -56.96 24.57 15.85
CA ALA A 14 -56.01 25.65 15.80
C ALA A 14 -54.54 25.22 16.00
N ASP A 15 -54.30 23.98 16.40
CA ASP A 15 -52.94 23.54 16.74
C ASP A 15 -52.18 22.77 15.62
N ALA A 16 -52.84 22.57 14.47
CA ALA A 16 -52.21 21.79 13.35
C ALA A 16 -51.25 22.62 12.47
N ILE A 17 -51.17 23.93 12.66
CA ILE A 17 -50.32 24.80 11.79
C ILE A 17 -48.95 25.10 12.41
N GLN A 18 -48.79 24.95 13.72
CA GLN A 18 -47.54 25.27 14.39
C GLN A 18 -46.51 24.13 14.42
N VAL A 19 -46.97 22.86 14.28
CA VAL A 19 -46.09 21.70 14.27
C VAL A 19 -45.34 21.54 12.93
N LYS A 20 -45.90 22.05 11.81
CA LYS A 20 -45.24 22.00 10.48
C LYS A 20 -44.11 23.01 10.25
N LYS A 21 -43.98 24.03 11.12
CA LYS A 21 -42.89 25.03 11.02
C LYS A 21 -41.65 24.67 11.82
N LEU A 22 -41.75 23.76 12.81
CA LEU A 22 -40.63 23.30 13.63
C LEU A 22 -39.86 22.11 13.05
N GLN A 23 -40.40 21.42 12.06
CA GLN A 23 -39.69 20.28 11.42
C GLN A 23 -38.83 20.66 10.23
N LYS A 24 -38.70 21.94 9.88
CA LYS A 24 -37.91 22.43 8.73
C LYS A 24 -36.57 23.04 9.10
N SER A 25 -36.16 22.97 10.36
CA SER A 25 -34.83 23.42 10.85
C SER A 25 -33.94 22.26 11.27
N GLU A 26 -34.27 21.03 10.84
CA GLU A 26 -33.45 19.88 11.14
C GLU A 26 -32.27 19.78 10.15
N LYS A 27 -31.14 20.25 10.64
CA LYS A 27 -29.80 19.77 10.33
C LYS A 27 -29.41 19.71 8.83
N ALA A 28 -29.03 20.85 8.32
CA ALA A 28 -27.89 20.85 7.38
C ALA A 28 -26.66 20.36 8.16
N GLN A 29 -26.43 19.04 8.21
CA GLN A 29 -25.13 18.52 8.58
C GLN A 29 -24.10 19.18 7.66
N PRO A 30 -23.00 19.75 8.20
CA PRO A 30 -21.94 20.27 7.36
C PRO A 30 -21.51 19.12 6.44
N ARG A 31 -21.59 19.31 5.13
CA ARG A 31 -21.00 18.39 4.18
C ARG A 31 -19.54 18.25 4.61
N GLN A 32 -19.19 17.08 5.11
CA GLN A 32 -17.78 16.73 5.30
C GLN A 32 -17.14 16.89 3.93
N GLU A 33 -16.41 17.97 3.75
CA GLU A 33 -15.56 18.16 2.59
C GLU A 33 -14.65 16.94 2.54
N LYS A 34 -14.84 16.10 1.52
CA LYS A 34 -13.91 15.00 1.27
C LYS A 34 -12.54 15.63 1.18
N PRO A 35 -11.56 15.17 1.99
CA PRO A 35 -10.22 15.74 1.98
C PRO A 35 -9.75 15.81 0.52
N ALA A 36 -9.28 16.97 0.10
CA ALA A 36 -8.83 17.22 -1.25
C ALA A 36 -7.87 16.09 -1.66
N ARG A 37 -8.23 15.32 -2.68
CA ARG A 37 -7.42 14.18 -3.13
C ARG A 37 -6.05 14.72 -3.53
N VAL A 38 -5.05 14.38 -2.74
CA VAL A 38 -3.67 14.73 -3.03
C VAL A 38 -3.28 14.11 -4.38
N ALA A 39 -2.72 14.92 -5.26
CA ALA A 39 -2.33 14.45 -6.59
C ALA A 39 -1.19 13.42 -6.50
N LEU A 40 -1.30 12.32 -7.26
CA LEU A 40 -0.31 11.24 -7.24
C LEU A 40 1.08 11.71 -7.67
N TRP A 41 1.20 12.67 -8.59
CA TRP A 41 2.50 13.20 -9.01
C TRP A 41 3.29 13.81 -7.86
N GLN A 42 2.62 14.47 -6.90
CA GLN A 42 3.27 15.01 -5.70
C GLN A 42 3.81 13.88 -4.81
N GLN A 43 2.99 12.85 -4.60
CA GLN A 43 3.42 11.69 -3.83
C GLN A 43 4.63 11.01 -4.51
N LEU A 44 4.60 10.82 -5.84
CA LEU A 44 5.69 10.22 -6.59
C LEU A 44 7.00 10.99 -6.48
N GLN A 45 6.97 12.33 -6.45
CA GLN A 45 8.16 13.14 -6.23
C GLN A 45 8.77 12.87 -4.84
N HIS A 46 7.94 12.82 -3.80
CA HIS A 46 8.41 12.53 -2.45
C HIS A 46 8.88 11.07 -2.30
N VAL A 47 8.21 10.11 -2.95
CA VAL A 47 8.65 8.71 -2.97
C VAL A 47 9.99 8.56 -3.70
N ALA A 48 10.19 9.25 -4.82
CA ALA A 48 11.47 9.25 -5.53
C ALA A 48 12.59 9.83 -4.65
N TYR A 49 12.32 10.91 -3.94
CA TYR A 49 13.25 11.48 -2.97
C TYR A 49 13.56 10.50 -1.83
N LEU A 50 12.54 9.84 -1.27
CA LEU A 50 12.71 8.80 -0.24
C LEU A 50 13.60 7.66 -0.72
N VAL A 51 13.35 7.14 -1.92
CA VAL A 51 14.15 6.06 -2.53
C VAL A 51 15.61 6.50 -2.71
N GLN A 52 15.83 7.71 -3.17
CA GLN A 52 17.17 8.26 -3.34
C GLN A 52 17.87 8.42 -2.00
N ALA A 53 17.23 9.01 -1.00
CA ALA A 53 17.79 9.22 0.34
C ALA A 53 18.15 7.90 1.02
N VAL A 54 17.25 6.91 0.98
CA VAL A 54 17.52 5.56 1.53
C VAL A 54 18.67 4.88 0.79
N SER A 55 18.76 5.04 -0.53
CA SER A 55 19.87 4.50 -1.32
C SER A 55 21.21 5.13 -0.99
N GLN A 56 21.21 6.34 -0.41
CA GLN A 56 22.38 7.05 0.07
C GLN A 56 22.65 6.81 1.56
N GLY A 57 21.92 5.91 2.21
CA GLY A 57 22.09 5.53 3.61
C GLY A 57 21.28 6.35 4.63
N SER A 58 20.38 7.22 4.17
CA SER A 58 19.50 7.97 5.07
C SER A 58 18.38 7.08 5.61
N SER A 59 17.90 7.38 6.83
CA SER A 59 16.76 6.71 7.43
C SER A 59 15.46 7.02 6.67
N ALA A 60 14.69 5.99 6.31
CA ALA A 60 13.36 6.16 5.73
C ALA A 60 12.41 6.92 6.66
N THR A 61 12.47 6.66 7.98
CA THR A 61 11.64 7.33 8.98
C THR A 61 11.94 8.83 9.02
N ALA A 62 13.19 9.21 9.15
CA ALA A 62 13.58 10.63 9.16
C ALA A 62 13.18 11.35 7.86
N THR A 63 13.32 10.67 6.72
CA THR A 63 12.91 11.25 5.43
C THR A 63 11.38 11.43 5.35
N LEU A 64 10.60 10.48 5.89
CA LEU A 64 9.14 10.56 5.93
C LEU A 64 8.62 11.65 6.88
N GLU A 65 9.32 11.90 7.99
CA GLU A 65 8.97 12.99 8.91
C GLU A 65 9.05 14.37 8.26
N ALA A 66 9.97 14.55 7.31
CA ALA A 66 10.09 15.78 6.53
C ALA A 66 9.01 15.96 5.47
N VAL A 67 8.20 14.92 5.17
CA VAL A 67 7.10 15.01 4.19
C VAL A 67 5.92 15.77 4.81
N PRO A 68 5.27 16.71 4.07
CA PRO A 68 4.07 17.39 4.52
C PRO A 68 3.01 16.40 5.05
N ALA A 69 2.36 16.72 6.16
CA ALA A 69 1.42 15.83 6.86
C ALA A 69 0.33 15.25 5.95
N ALA A 70 -0.23 16.09 5.05
CA ALA A 70 -1.27 15.68 4.11
C ALA A 70 -0.81 14.62 3.09
N LEU A 71 0.50 14.55 2.80
CA LEU A 71 1.11 13.62 1.84
C LEU A 71 1.69 12.37 2.51
N ARG A 72 2.02 12.48 3.79
CA ARG A 72 2.87 11.51 4.51
C ARG A 72 2.34 10.09 4.45
N ALA A 73 1.06 9.86 4.73
CA ALA A 73 0.46 8.53 4.71
C ALA A 73 0.55 7.87 3.31
N GLY A 74 0.22 8.63 2.25
CA GLY A 74 0.31 8.14 0.88
C GLY A 74 1.77 7.89 0.43
N VAL A 75 2.69 8.79 0.78
CA VAL A 75 4.13 8.63 0.49
C VAL A 75 4.70 7.43 1.23
N GLN A 76 4.31 7.21 2.47
CA GLN A 76 4.74 6.05 3.27
C GLN A 76 4.25 4.73 2.65
N ALA A 77 2.96 4.64 2.32
CA ALA A 77 2.39 3.43 1.72
C ALA A 77 3.05 3.09 0.38
N LEU A 78 3.13 4.07 -0.54
CA LEU A 78 3.77 3.89 -1.84
C LEU A 78 5.28 3.66 -1.69
N GLY A 79 5.94 4.38 -0.79
CA GLY A 79 7.37 4.26 -0.55
C GLY A 79 7.78 2.87 -0.10
N TYR A 80 7.08 2.29 0.86
CA TYR A 80 7.37 0.92 1.32
C TYR A 80 7.07 -0.13 0.25
N GLN A 81 6.01 0.05 -0.54
CA GLN A 81 5.74 -0.83 -1.68
C GLN A 81 6.88 -0.77 -2.71
N VAL A 82 7.36 0.43 -3.03
CA VAL A 82 8.50 0.62 -3.95
C VAL A 82 9.79 0.02 -3.36
N LEU A 83 10.08 0.27 -2.08
CA LEU A 83 11.30 -0.24 -1.45
C LEU A 83 11.35 -1.77 -1.43
N ARG A 84 10.22 -2.45 -1.26
CA ARG A 84 10.15 -3.92 -1.35
C ARG A 84 10.47 -4.47 -2.75
N ARG A 85 10.31 -3.66 -3.79
CA ARG A 85 10.53 -4.05 -5.20
C ARG A 85 11.65 -3.27 -5.87
N LEU A 86 12.46 -2.56 -5.08
CA LEU A 86 13.46 -1.64 -5.61
C LEU A 86 14.55 -2.35 -6.42
N GLY A 87 14.98 -3.51 -5.95
CA GLY A 87 15.99 -4.31 -6.65
C GLY A 87 15.51 -4.73 -8.04
N MET A 88 14.31 -5.28 -8.14
CA MET A 88 13.67 -5.63 -9.41
C MET A 88 13.51 -4.40 -10.31
N ALA A 89 13.04 -3.27 -9.77
CA ALA A 89 12.87 -2.05 -10.54
C ALA A 89 14.21 -1.51 -11.09
N ARG A 90 15.30 -1.62 -10.34
CA ARG A 90 16.65 -1.25 -10.79
C ARG A 90 17.14 -2.19 -11.90
N TRP A 91 16.92 -3.48 -11.73
CA TRP A 91 17.26 -4.46 -12.75
C TRP A 91 16.52 -4.18 -14.06
N LEU A 92 15.21 -3.94 -14.01
CA LEU A 92 14.42 -3.54 -15.18
C LEU A 92 14.93 -2.25 -15.82
N LEU A 93 15.21 -1.25 -15.01
CA LEU A 93 15.70 0.03 -15.53
C LEU A 93 17.04 -0.11 -16.26
N ALA A 94 17.95 -0.94 -15.77
CA ALA A 94 19.21 -1.23 -16.42
C ALA A 94 19.03 -1.87 -17.82
N GLN A 95 17.97 -2.66 -18.00
CA GLN A 95 17.62 -3.25 -19.30
C GLN A 95 16.94 -2.23 -20.24
N LEU A 96 16.05 -1.39 -19.68
CA LEU A 96 15.27 -0.40 -20.45
C LEU A 96 16.08 0.83 -20.85
N ALA A 97 17.06 1.20 -20.04
CA ALA A 97 17.92 2.36 -20.24
C ALA A 97 19.39 1.99 -20.01
N PRO A 98 20.09 1.46 -21.05
CA PRO A 98 21.49 1.04 -20.94
C PRO A 98 22.44 2.17 -20.51
N ARG A 99 22.09 3.42 -20.85
CA ARG A 99 22.76 4.60 -20.29
C ARG A 99 22.00 5.06 -19.06
N PRO A 100 22.58 4.96 -17.85
CA PRO A 100 21.88 5.32 -16.62
C PRO A 100 21.46 6.80 -16.65
N PRO A 101 20.18 7.10 -16.42
CA PRO A 101 19.73 8.48 -16.28
C PRO A 101 20.27 9.10 -14.99
N ARG A 102 20.05 10.41 -14.84
CA ARG A 102 20.41 11.11 -13.60
C ARG A 102 19.76 10.45 -12.37
N PRO A 103 20.38 10.53 -11.19
CA PRO A 103 19.89 9.83 -9.98
C PRO A 103 18.45 10.15 -9.59
N ASP A 104 18.01 11.41 -9.76
CA ASP A 104 16.63 11.83 -9.50
C ASP A 104 15.62 11.18 -10.47
N VAL A 105 15.95 11.14 -11.76
CA VAL A 105 15.14 10.49 -12.80
C VAL A 105 15.15 8.97 -12.62
N GLN A 106 16.31 8.41 -12.28
CA GLN A 106 16.43 6.98 -11.97
C GLN A 106 15.51 6.57 -10.82
N ALA A 107 15.50 7.36 -9.74
CA ALA A 107 14.64 7.11 -8.58
C ALA A 107 13.15 7.15 -8.99
N LEU A 108 12.73 8.17 -9.76
CA LEU A 108 11.34 8.29 -10.20
C LEU A 108 10.94 7.14 -11.15
N LEU A 109 11.82 6.73 -12.07
CA LEU A 109 11.59 5.57 -12.95
C LEU A 109 11.47 4.28 -12.14
N CYS A 110 12.36 4.05 -11.17
CA CYS A 110 12.26 2.88 -10.29
C CYS A 110 10.95 2.86 -9.50
N CYS A 111 10.50 4.03 -9.01
CA CYS A 111 9.19 4.13 -8.35
C CYS A 111 8.05 3.73 -9.29
N ALA A 112 8.02 4.27 -10.49
CA ALA A 112 6.96 3.99 -11.46
C ALA A 112 7.00 2.53 -11.93
N LEU A 113 8.17 1.94 -12.19
CA LEU A 113 8.33 0.54 -12.59
C LEU A 113 7.90 -0.42 -11.46
N ALA A 114 8.30 -0.15 -10.21
CA ALA A 114 7.90 -0.95 -9.05
C ALA A 114 6.38 -0.95 -8.84
N LEU A 115 5.71 0.21 -9.04
CA LEU A 115 4.27 0.35 -8.92
C LEU A 115 3.51 -0.21 -10.14
N ALA A 116 4.12 -0.19 -11.33
CA ALA A 116 3.55 -0.76 -12.54
C ALA A 116 3.66 -2.29 -12.60
N TRP A 117 4.53 -2.88 -11.77
CA TRP A 117 4.72 -4.32 -11.72
C TRP A 117 3.49 -4.99 -11.12
N LYS A 118 2.73 -5.72 -11.95
CA LYS A 118 1.63 -6.57 -11.50
C LYS A 118 2.14 -7.98 -11.32
N GLN A 119 1.94 -8.56 -10.17
CA GLN A 119 2.08 -10.01 -10.05
C GLN A 119 0.91 -10.64 -10.82
N SER A 120 1.24 -11.54 -11.77
CA SER A 120 0.22 -12.35 -12.42
C SER A 120 -0.50 -13.18 -11.37
N ALA A 121 -1.82 -13.08 -11.28
CA ALA A 121 -2.66 -13.86 -10.34
C ALA A 121 -2.58 -15.40 -10.54
N GLY A 122 -1.74 -15.87 -11.46
CA GLY A 122 -1.48 -17.27 -11.78
C GLY A 122 -0.05 -17.73 -11.63
N SER A 123 0.87 -16.86 -11.19
CA SER A 123 2.24 -17.27 -10.86
C SER A 123 2.25 -17.87 -9.46
N THR A 124 1.67 -19.06 -9.33
CA THR A 124 2.03 -19.98 -8.28
C THR A 124 3.48 -20.38 -8.53
N ASP A 125 4.40 -19.69 -7.88
CA ASP A 125 5.76 -20.16 -7.73
C ASP A 125 5.71 -21.51 -7.03
N HIS A 126 5.70 -22.59 -7.81
CA HIS A 126 5.69 -23.97 -7.32
C HIS A 126 6.84 -24.25 -6.34
N ALA A 127 7.93 -23.48 -6.42
CA ALA A 127 9.04 -23.59 -5.47
C ALA A 127 8.70 -22.97 -4.09
N ALA A 128 7.91 -21.90 -4.02
CA ALA A 128 7.50 -21.29 -2.76
C ALA A 128 6.32 -22.04 -2.11
N MET A 129 5.49 -22.73 -2.92
CA MET A 129 4.35 -23.50 -2.42
C MET A 129 4.72 -24.87 -1.86
N ALA A 130 5.83 -25.46 -2.29
CA ALA A 130 6.27 -26.75 -1.77
C ALA A 130 6.77 -26.69 -0.31
N LEU A 131 7.15 -25.49 0.18
CA LEU A 131 7.62 -25.28 1.56
C LEU A 131 6.54 -24.62 2.45
N ALA A 132 5.39 -24.23 1.91
CA ALA A 132 4.32 -23.55 2.63
C ALA A 132 3.09 -24.44 2.89
N SER A 133 3.23 -25.75 2.86
CA SER A 133 2.10 -26.68 3.04
C SER A 133 1.51 -26.69 4.46
N ASP A 134 2.00 -25.85 5.38
CA ASP A 134 1.52 -25.81 6.77
C ASP A 134 1.15 -24.40 7.31
N ALA A 135 1.06 -23.39 6.45
CA ALA A 135 0.62 -22.06 6.86
C ALA A 135 -0.61 -21.66 6.03
N SER A 136 -1.75 -21.63 6.72
CA SER A 136 -3.06 -21.09 6.33
C SER A 136 -3.05 -20.17 5.11
N GLN A 137 -3.82 -20.55 4.10
CA GLN A 137 -4.13 -19.80 2.89
C GLN A 137 -4.52 -18.37 3.24
N ASP A 138 -3.65 -17.41 2.92
CA ASP A 138 -3.95 -15.99 3.00
C ASP A 138 -4.58 -15.58 1.66
N PRO A 139 -5.91 -15.30 1.59
CA PRO A 139 -6.61 -14.94 0.36
C PRO A 139 -6.30 -13.52 -0.12
N SER A 140 -5.41 -12.78 0.55
CA SER A 140 -5.11 -11.37 0.24
C SER A 140 -3.87 -11.15 -0.65
N GLY A 141 -3.37 -12.19 -1.32
CA GLY A 141 -2.16 -12.17 -2.16
C GLY A 141 -2.22 -11.35 -3.45
N GLY A 142 -3.27 -10.64 -3.71
CA GLY A 142 -3.41 -9.73 -4.86
C GLY A 142 -3.25 -8.27 -4.43
N GLU A 143 -2.04 -7.78 -4.20
CA GLU A 143 -1.78 -6.34 -4.08
C GLU A 143 -2.08 -5.68 -5.44
N LEU A 144 -3.35 -5.35 -5.67
CA LEU A 144 -3.80 -4.58 -6.83
C LEU A 144 -3.00 -3.27 -6.85
N ALA A 145 -2.34 -3.00 -7.96
CA ALA A 145 -1.74 -1.69 -8.18
C ALA A 145 -2.83 -0.64 -7.93
N PRO A 146 -2.67 0.29 -6.97
CA PRO A 146 -3.74 1.20 -6.55
C PRO A 146 -4.17 2.16 -7.66
N TYR A 147 -3.46 2.15 -8.79
CA TYR A 147 -3.66 3.05 -9.92
C TYR A 147 -3.65 2.30 -11.25
N SER A 148 -4.47 2.77 -12.20
CA SER A 148 -4.39 2.28 -13.58
C SER A 148 -3.03 2.61 -14.20
N GLU A 149 -2.58 1.80 -15.14
CA GLU A 149 -1.30 1.98 -15.84
C GLU A 149 -1.21 3.35 -16.51
N PHE A 150 -2.29 3.75 -17.16
CA PHE A 150 -2.39 5.07 -17.80
C PHE A 150 -2.22 6.20 -16.78
N THR A 151 -2.90 6.11 -15.65
CA THR A 151 -2.77 7.09 -14.56
C THR A 151 -1.35 7.15 -14.05
N LEU A 152 -0.73 5.99 -13.80
CA LEU A 152 0.64 5.92 -13.28
C LEU A 152 1.64 6.56 -14.23
N VAL A 153 1.58 6.23 -15.53
CA VAL A 153 2.48 6.83 -16.55
C VAL A 153 2.28 8.35 -16.60
N ASN A 154 1.04 8.81 -16.71
CA ASN A 154 0.74 10.24 -16.78
C ASN A 154 1.23 10.98 -15.53
N GLN A 155 1.01 10.42 -14.34
CA GLN A 155 1.40 11.06 -13.09
C GLN A 155 2.93 11.03 -12.87
N ALA A 156 3.62 10.00 -13.35
CA ALA A 156 5.09 9.97 -13.33
C ALA A 156 5.70 11.01 -14.29
N VAL A 157 5.14 11.14 -15.49
CA VAL A 157 5.56 12.18 -16.46
C VAL A 157 5.28 13.58 -15.91
N GLU A 158 4.11 13.77 -15.30
CA GLU A 158 3.74 15.05 -14.67
C GLU A 158 4.66 15.39 -13.49
N ALA A 159 5.01 14.40 -12.66
CA ALA A 159 5.99 14.56 -11.60
C ALA A 159 7.34 15.06 -12.14
N ALA A 160 7.79 14.50 -13.26
CA ALA A 160 9.03 14.95 -13.89
C ALA A 160 8.92 16.37 -14.48
N ARG A 161 7.82 16.68 -15.19
CA ARG A 161 7.62 18.00 -15.80
C ARG A 161 7.61 19.12 -14.78
N ARG A 162 7.02 18.90 -13.63
CA ARG A 162 6.92 19.87 -12.53
C ARG A 162 8.19 19.99 -11.70
N HIS A 163 9.13 19.07 -11.86
CA HIS A 163 10.39 19.11 -11.12
C HIS A 163 11.49 19.82 -11.92
N PRO A 164 12.12 20.88 -11.39
CA PRO A 164 13.07 21.71 -12.15
C PRO A 164 14.21 20.94 -12.81
N ARG A 165 14.71 19.90 -12.11
CA ARG A 165 15.82 19.08 -12.59
C ARG A 165 15.42 17.97 -13.56
N MET A 166 14.17 17.47 -13.50
CA MET A 166 13.72 16.31 -14.26
C MET A 166 12.93 16.65 -15.53
N ARG A 167 12.44 17.91 -15.67
CA ARG A 167 11.55 18.33 -16.75
C ARG A 167 12.06 17.99 -18.17
N HIS A 168 13.36 18.09 -18.38
CA HIS A 168 14.00 17.82 -19.66
C HIS A 168 14.07 16.31 -20.00
N GLN A 169 13.87 15.44 -19.00
CA GLN A 169 13.87 13.98 -19.17
C GLN A 169 12.47 13.34 -19.07
N ALA A 170 11.42 14.16 -19.06
CA ALA A 170 10.04 13.65 -19.04
C ALA A 170 9.72 12.76 -20.25
N GLY A 171 10.31 13.06 -21.42
CA GLY A 171 10.23 12.21 -22.63
C GLY A 171 10.85 10.83 -22.43
N LEU A 172 12.01 10.75 -21.81
CA LEU A 172 12.67 9.49 -21.47
C LEU A 172 11.81 8.64 -20.52
N ILE A 173 11.28 9.28 -19.48
CA ILE A 173 10.40 8.60 -18.50
C ILE A 173 9.18 8.01 -19.21
N ASN A 174 8.51 8.79 -20.07
CA ASN A 174 7.38 8.30 -20.85
C ASN A 174 7.76 7.13 -21.78
N ALA A 175 8.89 7.23 -22.47
CA ALA A 175 9.36 6.20 -23.38
C ALA A 175 9.67 4.87 -22.63
N CYS A 176 10.43 4.93 -21.54
CA CYS A 176 10.76 3.76 -20.73
C CYS A 176 9.51 3.07 -20.17
N LEU A 177 8.59 3.84 -19.59
CA LEU A 177 7.38 3.27 -18.99
C LEU A 177 6.45 2.66 -20.04
N ARG A 178 6.27 3.32 -21.20
CA ARG A 178 5.47 2.76 -22.30
C ARG A 178 6.12 1.53 -22.92
N HIS A 179 7.44 1.49 -23.04
CA HIS A 179 8.18 0.32 -23.51
C HIS A 179 7.96 -0.85 -22.54
N PHE A 180 8.15 -0.64 -21.24
CA PHE A 180 7.89 -1.65 -20.23
C PHE A 180 6.45 -2.19 -20.31
N LEU A 181 5.44 -1.32 -20.41
CA LEU A 181 4.03 -1.73 -20.44
C LEU A 181 3.65 -2.51 -21.69
N ARG A 182 4.24 -2.20 -22.84
CA ARG A 182 3.99 -2.95 -24.09
C ARG A 182 4.57 -4.36 -24.07
N GLU A 183 5.69 -4.54 -23.41
CA GLU A 183 6.44 -5.79 -23.39
C GLU A 183 6.45 -6.43 -21.99
N ARG A 184 5.44 -6.12 -21.18
CA ARG A 184 5.38 -6.55 -19.75
C ARG A 184 5.61 -8.05 -19.59
N ASP A 185 4.91 -8.87 -20.38
CA ASP A 185 4.98 -10.32 -20.27
C ASP A 185 6.38 -10.84 -20.58
N ILE A 186 7.06 -10.22 -21.56
CA ILE A 186 8.46 -10.52 -21.89
C ILE A 186 9.37 -10.16 -20.71
N TRP A 187 9.17 -9.00 -20.10
CA TRP A 187 9.95 -8.57 -18.93
C TRP A 187 9.71 -9.45 -17.70
N GLN A 188 8.46 -9.88 -17.49
CA GLN A 188 8.14 -10.83 -16.42
C GLN A 188 8.80 -12.18 -16.65
N GLU A 189 8.80 -12.68 -17.88
CA GLU A 189 9.47 -13.92 -18.23
C GLU A 189 10.98 -13.83 -18.04
N ARG A 190 11.61 -12.76 -18.53
CA ARG A 190 13.04 -12.51 -18.32
C ARG A 190 13.41 -12.43 -16.84
N CYS A 191 12.56 -11.80 -16.03
CA CYS A 191 12.76 -11.71 -14.57
C CYS A 191 12.66 -13.09 -13.90
N ARG A 192 11.76 -13.98 -14.37
CA ARG A 192 11.63 -15.37 -13.88
C ARG A 192 12.83 -16.24 -14.29
N GLN A 193 13.34 -16.03 -15.51
CA GLN A 193 14.51 -16.75 -16.03
C GLN A 193 15.82 -16.27 -15.41
N ALA A 194 15.88 -15.00 -14.98
CA ALA A 194 17.03 -14.48 -14.26
C ALA A 194 17.08 -15.14 -12.87
N SER A 195 17.90 -16.20 -12.75
CA SER A 195 18.02 -16.93 -11.50
C SER A 195 18.40 -15.99 -10.35
N PRO A 196 17.66 -16.00 -9.23
CA PRO A 196 18.00 -15.21 -8.06
C PRO A 196 19.41 -15.48 -7.53
N GLN A 197 19.95 -16.67 -7.77
CA GLN A 197 21.32 -17.05 -7.38
C GLN A 197 22.36 -16.23 -8.15
N HIS A 198 22.06 -15.85 -9.40
CA HIS A 198 22.96 -15.06 -10.25
C HIS A 198 22.63 -13.56 -10.26
N CYS A 199 21.42 -13.20 -9.82
CA CYS A 199 20.94 -11.81 -9.77
C CYS A 199 20.34 -11.51 -8.39
N PRO A 200 21.19 -11.37 -7.33
CA PRO A 200 20.71 -11.11 -5.97
C PRO A 200 19.96 -9.78 -5.85
N GLU A 201 20.12 -8.87 -6.80
CA GLU A 201 19.33 -7.64 -6.90
C GLU A 201 17.84 -7.94 -7.00
N LEU A 202 17.43 -9.02 -7.68
CA LEU A 202 16.04 -9.45 -7.79
C LEU A 202 15.46 -9.88 -6.44
N LEU A 203 16.32 -10.32 -5.51
CA LEU A 203 15.96 -10.60 -4.11
C LEU A 203 15.94 -9.35 -3.24
N ASN A 204 16.22 -8.18 -3.82
CA ASN A 204 16.31 -6.90 -3.10
C ASN A 204 17.34 -6.90 -1.96
N LEU A 205 18.38 -7.73 -2.11
CA LEU A 205 19.47 -7.89 -1.16
C LEU A 205 20.78 -7.38 -1.76
N PRO A 206 21.64 -6.72 -0.98
CA PRO A 206 22.99 -6.43 -1.42
C PRO A 206 23.79 -7.75 -1.56
N PRO A 207 24.76 -7.83 -2.51
CA PRO A 207 25.51 -9.06 -2.77
C PRO A 207 26.20 -9.66 -1.56
N TRP A 208 26.78 -8.82 -0.68
CA TRP A 208 27.45 -9.26 0.54
C TRP A 208 26.48 -9.95 1.52
N TRP A 209 25.25 -9.43 1.62
CA TRP A 209 24.23 -10.04 2.49
C TRP A 209 23.72 -11.36 1.91
N TRP A 210 23.50 -11.40 0.61
CA TRP A 210 23.13 -12.66 -0.06
C TRP A 210 24.19 -13.76 0.15
N ALA A 211 25.48 -13.43 -0.04
CA ALA A 211 26.58 -14.36 0.22
C ALA A 211 26.62 -14.85 1.68
N ARG A 212 26.37 -13.95 2.62
CA ARG A 212 26.31 -14.30 4.06
C ARG A 212 25.11 -15.20 4.36
N LEU A 213 23.95 -14.85 3.81
CA LEU A 213 22.73 -15.65 4.00
C LEU A 213 22.88 -17.07 3.46
N GLN A 214 23.53 -17.23 2.31
CA GLN A 214 23.84 -18.55 1.73
C GLN A 214 24.82 -19.34 2.61
N ALA A 215 25.79 -18.69 3.21
CA ALA A 215 26.75 -19.34 4.09
C ALA A 215 26.11 -19.81 5.41
N ASP A 216 25.24 -19.00 5.99
CA ASP A 216 24.61 -19.28 7.28
C ASP A 216 23.37 -20.21 7.14
N HIS A 217 22.65 -20.14 6.04
CA HIS A 217 21.41 -20.87 5.76
C HIS A 217 21.38 -21.48 4.35
N PRO A 218 22.26 -22.41 4.00
CA PRO A 218 22.44 -22.87 2.62
C PRO A 218 21.18 -23.49 1.99
N HIS A 219 20.32 -24.11 2.80
CA HIS A 219 19.07 -24.73 2.32
C HIS A 219 17.89 -23.75 2.29
N ASP A 220 17.87 -22.73 3.15
CA ASP A 220 16.73 -21.85 3.35
C ASP A 220 16.97 -20.43 2.83
N ALA A 221 18.17 -20.11 2.37
CA ALA A 221 18.57 -18.75 1.96
C ALA A 221 17.58 -18.11 1.01
N LEU A 222 17.13 -18.83 -0.02
CA LEU A 222 16.17 -18.32 -0.99
C LEU A 222 14.79 -18.06 -0.36
N ALA A 223 14.31 -18.99 0.46
CA ALA A 223 13.02 -18.85 1.15
C ALA A 223 13.01 -17.65 2.10
N ILE A 224 14.10 -17.45 2.86
CA ILE A 224 14.29 -16.30 3.76
C ILE A 224 14.31 -15.00 2.96
N ALA A 225 15.07 -14.95 1.85
CA ALA A 225 15.15 -13.77 1.00
C ALA A 225 13.80 -13.39 0.40
N LEU A 226 13.03 -14.36 -0.11
CA LEU A 226 11.69 -14.17 -0.65
C LEU A 226 10.67 -13.75 0.42
N ALA A 227 10.77 -14.31 1.63
CA ALA A 227 9.93 -13.90 2.75
C ALA A 227 10.14 -12.42 3.10
N GLY A 228 11.38 -11.93 3.03
CA GLY A 228 11.72 -10.52 3.27
C GLY A 228 11.11 -9.53 2.26
N GLN A 229 10.69 -10.00 1.09
CA GLN A 229 10.03 -9.16 0.07
C GLN A 229 8.51 -9.03 0.27
N ARG A 230 7.91 -9.90 1.08
CA ARG A 230 6.47 -9.87 1.36
C ARG A 230 6.14 -8.75 2.34
N GLN A 231 4.90 -8.29 2.28
CA GLN A 231 4.40 -7.38 3.31
C GLN A 231 4.29 -8.15 4.62
N PRO A 232 4.94 -7.66 5.71
CA PRO A 232 4.83 -8.34 6.99
C PRO A 232 3.42 -8.24 7.53
N SER A 233 2.95 -9.31 8.16
CA SER A 233 1.70 -9.31 8.90
C SER A 233 1.81 -8.38 10.12
N MET A 234 0.71 -7.74 10.48
CA MET A 234 0.68 -6.90 11.67
C MET A 234 0.38 -7.75 12.91
N HIS A 235 1.32 -7.74 13.84
CA HIS A 235 1.18 -8.44 15.12
C HIS A 235 1.02 -7.42 16.24
N LEU A 236 0.05 -7.64 17.10
CA LEU A 236 -0.16 -6.85 18.30
C LEU A 236 0.23 -7.67 19.53
N ARG A 237 0.94 -7.05 20.46
CA ARG A 237 1.19 -7.60 21.79
C ARG A 237 0.29 -6.90 22.80
N VAL A 238 -0.63 -7.65 23.39
CA VAL A 238 -1.56 -7.14 24.37
C VAL A 238 -0.89 -7.10 25.74
N ASN A 239 -1.11 -6.02 26.49
CA ASN A 239 -0.67 -5.91 27.87
C ASN A 239 -1.58 -6.76 28.78
N ALA A 240 -1.18 -8.00 29.02
CA ALA A 240 -1.94 -8.97 29.80
C ALA A 240 -2.21 -8.56 31.28
N ARG A 241 -1.51 -7.50 31.78
CA ARG A 241 -1.81 -6.94 33.11
C ARG A 241 -3.09 -6.10 33.12
N ARG A 242 -3.59 -5.68 31.94
CA ARG A 242 -4.77 -4.83 31.80
C ARG A 242 -5.96 -5.56 31.19
N ILE A 243 -5.71 -6.36 30.16
CA ILE A 243 -6.75 -7.03 29.39
C ILE A 243 -6.18 -8.28 28.72
N THR A 244 -6.99 -9.31 28.54
CA THR A 244 -6.57 -10.51 27.78
C THR A 244 -6.62 -10.25 26.28
N PRO A 245 -5.83 -10.99 25.46
CA PRO A 245 -5.90 -10.85 23.99
C PRO A 245 -7.29 -11.12 23.42
N ALA A 246 -8.03 -12.08 23.98
CA ALA A 246 -9.39 -12.39 23.55
C ALA A 246 -10.36 -11.22 23.81
N GLN A 247 -10.31 -10.65 25.00
CA GLN A 247 -11.11 -9.47 25.34
C GLN A 247 -10.72 -8.25 24.48
N TYR A 248 -9.42 -8.01 24.28
CA TYR A 248 -8.96 -6.91 23.44
C TYR A 248 -9.44 -7.05 21.99
N LEU A 249 -9.43 -8.26 21.45
CA LEU A 249 -9.97 -8.55 20.12
C LEU A 249 -11.46 -8.24 20.04
N GLN A 250 -12.24 -8.67 21.03
CA GLN A 250 -13.69 -8.50 21.04
C GLN A 250 -14.13 -7.05 21.33
N GLU A 251 -13.50 -6.39 22.30
CA GLU A 251 -13.94 -5.09 22.79
C GLU A 251 -13.38 -3.91 21.99
N HIS A 252 -12.20 -4.07 21.39
CA HIS A 252 -11.52 -2.96 20.72
C HIS A 252 -11.31 -3.18 19.21
N LEU A 253 -10.93 -4.38 18.77
CA LEU A 253 -10.57 -4.61 17.38
C LEU A 253 -11.80 -4.90 16.50
N LEU A 254 -12.68 -5.80 16.90
CA LEU A 254 -13.87 -6.14 16.13
C LEU A 254 -14.82 -4.96 15.96
N PRO A 255 -15.10 -4.12 16.97
CA PRO A 255 -15.91 -2.91 16.79
C PRO A 255 -15.27 -1.87 15.86
N ALA A 256 -13.92 -1.86 15.77
CA ALA A 256 -13.17 -1.02 14.84
C ALA A 256 -13.07 -1.62 13.42
N GLY A 257 -13.76 -2.75 13.16
CA GLY A 257 -13.72 -3.44 11.86
C GLY A 257 -12.44 -4.23 11.59
N MET A 258 -11.59 -4.42 12.61
CA MET A 258 -10.33 -5.17 12.50
C MET A 258 -10.54 -6.61 12.98
N THR A 259 -10.27 -7.57 12.10
CA THR A 259 -10.32 -9.00 12.43
C THR A 259 -8.91 -9.53 12.68
N GLY A 260 -8.79 -10.56 13.51
CA GLY A 260 -7.50 -11.15 13.84
C GLY A 260 -7.64 -12.52 14.49
N GLN A 261 -6.51 -13.18 14.65
CA GLN A 261 -6.39 -14.47 15.31
C GLN A 261 -5.53 -14.34 16.58
N LEU A 262 -5.87 -15.09 17.62
CA LEU A 262 -5.05 -15.14 18.82
C LEU A 262 -3.73 -15.84 18.53
N LEU A 263 -2.62 -15.26 18.96
CA LEU A 263 -1.27 -15.80 18.79
C LEU A 263 -0.61 -15.98 20.16
N GLY A 264 -0.58 -17.23 20.62
CA GLY A 264 -0.06 -17.53 21.95
C GLY A 264 -0.80 -16.79 23.08
N ALA A 265 -0.12 -16.62 24.22
CA ALA A 265 -0.72 -16.07 25.42
C ALA A 265 -0.92 -14.55 25.40
N HIS A 266 -0.22 -13.83 24.52
CA HIS A 266 -0.16 -12.36 24.56
C HIS A 266 -0.31 -11.67 23.21
N GLY A 267 -0.45 -12.42 22.12
CA GLY A 267 -0.41 -11.91 20.76
C GLY A 267 -1.76 -11.92 20.06
N ILE A 268 -1.92 -11.03 19.10
CA ILE A 268 -3.00 -11.06 18.09
C ILE A 268 -2.34 -10.82 16.74
N LEU A 269 -2.59 -11.72 15.79
CA LEU A 269 -2.25 -11.55 14.39
C LEU A 269 -3.44 -10.91 13.67
N LEU A 270 -3.28 -9.72 13.11
CA LEU A 270 -4.35 -9.08 12.34
C LEU A 270 -4.47 -9.70 10.95
N ALA A 271 -5.71 -9.90 10.49
CA ALA A 271 -5.99 -10.44 9.15
C ALA A 271 -5.63 -9.43 8.04
N LYS A 272 -5.69 -8.12 8.34
CA LYS A 272 -5.22 -7.05 7.45
C LYS A 272 -4.46 -6.03 8.30
N PRO A 273 -3.30 -5.53 7.79
CA PRO A 273 -2.55 -4.48 8.48
C PRO A 273 -3.27 -3.14 8.44
#